data_bbbe48377e981c2daf66167d0dfa97a3
#
_entry.id   bbbe48377e981c2daf66167d0dfa97a3
#
_cell.length_a   1.000
_cell.length_b   1.000
_cell.length_c   1.000
_cell.angle_alpha   90.00
_cell.angle_beta   90.00
_cell.angle_gamma   90.00
#
_symmetry.space_group_name_H-M   'P 1'
#
loop_
_entity.id
_entity.type
_entity.pdbx_description
1 polymer ?
#
loop_
_entity_poly.entity_id
_entity_poly.type
_entity_poly.pdbx_seq_one_letter_code
_entity_poly.pdbx_strand_id
1 'polypeptide(L)'
;MRKVLLGVVATLVVLLVATQLILPWVIEGQVEKRLNKDGGKAKASISAVPALTLLGGSGRSIEITGSDLRYDLGKREEKPFERLDGFGRVKVDLRNLDAGPVRLDSFVLTRPDKDQPYTLSMRGTSTPAELAGELGTATGGSLGGLIGGLASGVLGGNATSVPLRLEATVTSRDGRPEVGSANATVAGLPAGPLTEIVLRSVLDRL
;
A
#
# COMPACT_ATOMS: atom_id res chain seq x y z
N MET A 1 48.91 -14.65 -20.59
CA MET A 1 47.50 -15.00 -20.53
C MET A 1 46.92 -14.98 -19.10
N ARG A 2 47.55 -15.64 -18.09
CA ARG A 2 47.07 -15.72 -16.71
C ARG A 2 46.89 -14.34 -16.01
N LYS A 3 47.78 -13.37 -16.23
CA LYS A 3 47.71 -12.01 -15.66
C LYS A 3 46.56 -11.18 -16.25
N VAL A 4 46.26 -11.35 -17.55
CA VAL A 4 45.15 -10.66 -18.24
C VAL A 4 43.82 -11.23 -17.73
N LEU A 5 43.72 -12.56 -17.59
CA LEU A 5 42.51 -13.21 -17.03
C LEU A 5 42.25 -12.75 -15.60
N LEU A 6 43.26 -12.67 -14.75
CA LEU A 6 43.17 -12.15 -13.40
C LEU A 6 42.68 -10.69 -13.35
N GLY A 7 43.19 -9.85 -14.26
CA GLY A 7 42.74 -8.45 -14.39
C GLY A 7 41.28 -8.33 -14.79
N VAL A 8 40.84 -9.13 -15.77
CA VAL A 8 39.44 -9.15 -16.21
C VAL A 8 38.53 -9.61 -15.09
N VAL A 9 38.90 -10.68 -14.38
CA VAL A 9 38.10 -11.19 -13.23
C VAL A 9 38.04 -10.15 -12.12
N ALA A 10 39.15 -9.50 -11.77
CA ALA A 10 39.16 -8.42 -10.77
C ALA A 10 38.26 -7.25 -11.16
N THR A 11 38.31 -6.82 -12.42
CA THR A 11 37.43 -5.76 -12.92
C THR A 11 35.96 -6.15 -12.86
N LEU A 12 35.60 -7.38 -13.23
CA LEU A 12 34.21 -7.87 -13.13
C LEU A 12 33.76 -7.94 -11.69
N VAL A 13 34.58 -8.36 -10.76
CA VAL A 13 34.24 -8.37 -9.33
C VAL A 13 34.01 -6.97 -8.79
N VAL A 14 34.87 -6.00 -9.16
CA VAL A 14 34.72 -4.60 -8.75
C VAL A 14 33.44 -4.00 -9.32
N LEU A 15 33.12 -4.25 -10.59
CA LEU A 15 31.88 -3.79 -11.22
C LEU A 15 30.65 -4.41 -10.52
N LEU A 16 30.69 -5.69 -10.19
CA LEU A 16 29.60 -6.39 -9.51
C LEU A 16 29.38 -5.81 -8.11
N VAL A 17 30.46 -5.57 -7.35
CA VAL A 17 30.37 -4.94 -6.03
C VAL A 17 29.84 -3.50 -6.13
N ALA A 18 30.33 -2.72 -7.08
CA ALA A 18 29.84 -1.36 -7.30
C ALA A 18 28.33 -1.35 -7.62
N THR A 19 27.89 -2.24 -8.49
CA THR A 19 26.46 -2.38 -8.84
C THR A 19 25.63 -2.76 -7.62
N GLN A 20 26.11 -3.62 -6.73
CA GLN A 20 25.43 -4.03 -5.49
C GLN A 20 25.18 -2.85 -4.55
N LEU A 21 26.06 -1.85 -4.53
CA LEU A 21 25.96 -0.70 -3.64
C LEU A 21 25.16 0.46 -4.28
N ILE A 22 25.33 0.70 -5.57
CA ILE A 22 24.77 1.88 -6.25
C ILE A 22 23.30 1.65 -6.64
N LEU A 23 22.97 0.47 -7.15
CA LEU A 23 21.65 0.22 -7.73
C LEU A 23 20.51 0.34 -6.71
N PRO A 24 20.57 -0.22 -5.49
CA PRO A 24 19.55 -0.01 -4.49
C PRO A 24 19.33 1.48 -4.17
N TRP A 25 20.41 2.23 -3.95
CA TRP A 25 20.35 3.66 -3.64
C TRP A 25 19.65 4.50 -4.72
N VAL A 26 19.92 4.20 -6.00
CA VAL A 26 19.28 4.92 -7.13
C VAL A 26 17.78 4.63 -7.16
N ILE A 27 17.37 3.38 -6.95
CA ILE A 27 15.96 2.97 -7.00
C ILE A 27 15.21 3.51 -5.78
N GLU A 28 15.78 3.45 -4.59
CA GLU A 28 15.23 4.06 -3.37
C GLU A 28 14.94 5.55 -3.58
N GLY A 29 15.91 6.30 -4.11
CA GLY A 29 15.77 7.73 -4.41
C GLY A 29 14.66 8.04 -5.43
N GLN A 30 14.40 7.15 -6.39
CA GLN A 30 13.28 7.32 -7.35
C GLN A 30 11.92 7.08 -6.68
N VAL A 31 11.82 6.06 -5.83
CA VAL A 31 10.60 5.76 -5.06
C VAL A 31 10.29 6.92 -4.11
N GLU A 32 11.27 7.38 -3.36
CA GLU A 32 11.12 8.51 -2.44
C GLU A 32 10.66 9.80 -3.16
N LYS A 33 11.26 10.13 -4.30
CA LYS A 33 10.89 11.29 -5.10
C LYS A 33 9.43 11.23 -5.59
N ARG A 34 8.96 10.04 -5.95
CA ARG A 34 7.56 9.86 -6.39
C ARG A 34 6.59 10.05 -5.23
N LEU A 35 6.88 9.45 -4.07
CA LEU A 35 6.03 9.52 -2.88
C LEU A 35 6.02 10.93 -2.28
N ASN A 36 7.13 11.67 -2.37
CA ASN A 36 7.24 13.02 -1.81
C ASN A 36 6.77 14.12 -2.77
N LYS A 37 6.32 13.78 -3.97
CA LYS A 37 5.95 14.76 -5.01
C LYS A 37 4.79 15.66 -4.59
N ASP A 38 3.81 15.11 -3.89
CA ASP A 38 2.58 15.81 -3.50
C ASP A 38 2.60 16.24 -2.02
N GLY A 39 3.78 16.28 -1.42
CA GLY A 39 4.02 16.63 -0.02
C GLY A 39 4.18 15.39 0.86
N GLY A 40 4.64 15.61 2.10
CA GLY A 40 4.93 14.55 3.05
C GLY A 40 6.38 14.09 3.05
N LYS A 41 6.67 13.02 3.79
CA LYS A 41 8.00 12.43 3.95
C LYS A 41 7.90 10.93 3.78
N ALA A 42 8.56 10.38 2.77
CA ALA A 42 8.69 8.95 2.60
C ALA A 42 10.15 8.54 2.48
N LYS A 43 10.45 7.36 2.98
CA LYS A 43 11.72 6.66 2.83
C LYS A 43 11.45 5.26 2.30
N ALA A 44 12.27 4.84 1.35
CA ALA A 44 12.28 3.48 0.84
C ALA A 44 13.62 2.83 1.20
N SER A 45 13.60 1.56 1.56
CA SER A 45 14.78 0.72 1.74
C SER A 45 14.59 -0.57 0.97
N ILE A 46 15.51 -0.85 0.08
CA ILE A 46 15.41 -1.97 -0.85
C ILE A 46 16.66 -2.86 -0.71
N SER A 47 16.44 -4.15 -0.55
CA SER A 47 17.52 -5.15 -0.50
C SER A 47 17.35 -6.18 -1.61
N ALA A 48 18.43 -6.42 -2.35
CA ALA A 48 18.49 -7.46 -3.36
C ALA A 48 19.91 -8.06 -3.45
N VAL A 49 19.97 -9.37 -3.61
CA VAL A 49 21.22 -10.09 -3.81
C VAL A 49 21.00 -11.17 -4.89
N PRO A 50 21.60 -11.03 -6.05
CA PRO A 50 22.41 -9.91 -6.55
C PRO A 50 21.55 -8.66 -6.85
N ALA A 51 22.13 -7.45 -6.73
CA ALA A 51 21.39 -6.20 -6.96
C ALA A 51 20.84 -6.05 -8.39
N LEU A 52 21.41 -6.74 -9.37
CA LEU A 52 20.94 -6.79 -10.76
C LEU A 52 19.49 -7.29 -10.89
N THR A 53 18.99 -8.07 -9.93
CA THR A 53 17.58 -8.54 -9.92
C THR A 53 16.59 -7.38 -9.83
N LEU A 54 17.01 -6.22 -9.27
CA LEU A 54 16.21 -5.01 -9.20
C LEU A 54 15.84 -4.45 -10.57
N LEU A 55 16.68 -4.66 -11.59
CA LEU A 55 16.37 -4.27 -12.98
C LEU A 55 15.18 -5.06 -13.54
N GLY A 56 14.96 -6.29 -13.04
CA GLY A 56 13.79 -7.10 -13.33
C GLY A 56 12.63 -6.91 -12.34
N GLY A 57 12.67 -5.87 -11.49
CA GLY A 57 11.61 -5.61 -10.50
C GLY A 57 11.57 -6.62 -9.35
N SER A 58 12.68 -7.34 -9.08
CA SER A 58 12.73 -8.39 -8.05
C SER A 58 13.78 -8.09 -7.00
N GLY A 59 13.53 -8.51 -5.76
CA GLY A 59 14.46 -8.30 -4.66
C GLY A 59 14.17 -9.19 -3.45
N ARG A 60 15.04 -9.09 -2.46
CA ARG A 60 14.89 -9.81 -1.20
C ARG A 60 13.83 -9.14 -0.31
N SER A 61 13.90 -7.83 -0.18
CA SER A 61 12.95 -7.08 0.63
C SER A 61 12.77 -5.64 0.12
N ILE A 62 11.58 -5.12 0.35
CA ILE A 62 11.25 -3.71 0.20
C ILE A 62 10.56 -3.24 1.48
N GLU A 63 11.03 -2.14 2.04
CA GLU A 63 10.42 -1.46 3.17
C GLU A 63 10.17 0.00 2.80
N ILE A 64 8.93 0.45 2.92
CA ILE A 64 8.51 1.82 2.67
C ILE A 64 7.92 2.35 3.97
N THR A 65 8.43 3.48 4.43
CA THR A 65 7.88 4.21 5.57
C THR A 65 7.58 5.63 5.15
N GLY A 66 6.49 6.19 5.63
CA GLY A 66 6.14 7.57 5.27
C GLY A 66 5.14 8.20 6.20
N SER A 67 5.09 9.53 6.16
CA SER A 67 4.12 10.32 6.91
C SER A 67 3.67 11.55 6.14
N ASP A 68 2.47 12.01 6.46
CA ASP A 68 1.88 13.24 5.94
C ASP A 68 1.78 13.25 4.41
N LEU A 69 1.53 12.09 3.82
CA LEU A 69 1.42 11.91 2.39
C LEU A 69 0.00 12.25 1.92
N ARG A 70 -0.09 12.85 0.74
CA ARG A 70 -1.35 12.98 0.01
C ARG A 70 -1.40 11.91 -1.06
N TYR A 71 -2.50 11.19 -1.09
CA TYR A 71 -2.72 10.11 -2.03
C TYR A 71 -3.96 10.39 -2.88
N ASP A 72 -3.77 10.50 -4.18
CA ASP A 72 -4.88 10.68 -5.11
C ASP A 72 -5.53 9.33 -5.41
N LEU A 73 -6.65 9.05 -4.75
CA LEU A 73 -7.44 7.83 -4.99
C LEU A 73 -8.14 7.82 -6.36
N GLY A 74 -8.00 8.88 -7.17
CA GLY A 74 -8.63 8.95 -8.51
C GLY A 74 -7.98 8.04 -9.55
N LYS A 75 -6.76 7.57 -9.32
CA LYS A 75 -6.04 6.71 -10.26
C LYS A 75 -6.18 5.25 -9.84
N ARG A 76 -6.81 4.43 -10.68
CA ARG A 76 -6.85 2.99 -10.50
C ARG A 76 -5.66 2.36 -11.23
N GLU A 77 -4.89 1.55 -10.52
CA GLU A 77 -3.91 0.65 -11.15
C GLU A 77 -4.55 -0.73 -11.33
N GLU A 78 -4.42 -1.31 -12.51
CA GLU A 78 -4.97 -2.65 -12.79
C GLU A 78 -4.25 -3.75 -12.00
N LYS A 79 -2.98 -3.50 -11.67
CA LYS A 79 -2.11 -4.47 -11.00
C LYS A 79 -1.28 -3.81 -9.90
N PRO A 80 -1.91 -3.37 -8.81
CA PRO A 80 -1.23 -2.60 -7.76
C PRO A 80 -0.12 -3.39 -7.05
N PHE A 81 -0.23 -4.73 -7.01
CA PHE A 81 0.76 -5.59 -6.36
C PHE A 81 1.90 -6.07 -7.27
N GLU A 82 1.82 -5.84 -8.60
CA GLU A 82 2.81 -6.35 -9.56
C GLU A 82 4.25 -5.98 -9.17
N ARG A 83 4.44 -4.74 -8.71
CA ARG A 83 5.76 -4.25 -8.29
C ARG A 83 6.20 -4.82 -6.94
N LEU A 84 5.28 -5.11 -6.05
CA LEU A 84 5.55 -5.66 -4.72
C LEU A 84 5.79 -7.17 -4.77
N ASP A 85 5.16 -7.87 -5.70
CA ASP A 85 5.25 -9.32 -5.84
C ASP A 85 6.65 -9.80 -6.20
N GLY A 86 7.45 -8.95 -6.83
CA GLY A 86 8.85 -9.23 -7.12
C GLY A 86 9.74 -9.38 -5.88
N PHE A 87 9.30 -8.88 -4.71
CA PHE A 87 10.10 -8.93 -3.49
C PHE A 87 9.71 -10.10 -2.60
N GLY A 88 10.68 -10.71 -1.93
CA GLY A 88 10.45 -11.78 -0.96
C GLY A 88 9.70 -11.29 0.27
N ARG A 89 10.15 -10.18 0.85
CA ARG A 89 9.53 -9.52 1.98
C ARG A 89 9.06 -8.12 1.61
N VAL A 90 7.85 -7.79 2.01
CA VAL A 90 7.27 -6.45 1.79
C VAL A 90 6.80 -5.88 3.12
N LYS A 91 7.14 -4.61 3.37
CA LYS A 91 6.61 -3.84 4.49
C LYS A 91 6.37 -2.40 4.02
N VAL A 92 5.14 -1.96 4.16
CA VAL A 92 4.72 -0.56 3.93
C VAL A 92 4.08 -0.08 5.23
N ASP A 93 4.61 0.99 5.83
CA ASP A 93 4.09 1.62 7.05
C ASP A 93 3.95 3.12 6.76
N LEU A 94 2.72 3.54 6.54
CA LEU A 94 2.40 4.93 6.22
C LEU A 94 1.50 5.51 7.30
N ARG A 95 1.74 6.77 7.65
CA ARG A 95 1.01 7.48 8.70
C ARG A 95 0.52 8.83 8.21
N ASN A 96 -0.61 9.28 8.74
CA ASN A 96 -1.22 10.55 8.41
C ASN A 96 -1.41 10.72 6.90
N LEU A 97 -2.06 9.75 6.25
CA LEU A 97 -2.36 9.81 4.83
C LEU A 97 -3.65 10.57 4.59
N ASP A 98 -3.59 11.57 3.76
CA ASP A 98 -4.78 12.24 3.20
C ASP A 98 -5.14 11.53 1.89
N ALA A 99 -6.19 10.73 1.93
CA ALA A 99 -6.70 9.97 0.80
C ALA A 99 -8.07 10.53 0.31
N GLY A 100 -8.22 11.84 0.32
CA GLY A 100 -9.45 12.54 -0.07
C GLY A 100 -10.57 12.35 0.94
N PRO A 101 -11.56 11.48 0.68
CA PRO A 101 -12.71 11.29 1.58
C PRO A 101 -12.36 10.56 2.88
N VAL A 102 -11.16 9.95 2.95
CA VAL A 102 -10.70 9.22 4.14
C VAL A 102 -9.34 9.76 4.56
N ARG A 103 -9.22 10.12 5.84
CA ARG A 103 -7.93 10.42 6.45
C ARG A 103 -7.46 9.20 7.21
N LEU A 104 -6.34 8.62 6.76
CA LEU A 104 -5.77 7.43 7.37
C LEU A 104 -4.68 7.83 8.40
N ASP A 105 -4.92 7.51 9.66
CA ASP A 105 -3.93 7.66 10.72
C ASP A 105 -2.79 6.67 10.56
N SER A 106 -3.12 5.46 10.12
CA SER A 106 -2.15 4.41 9.82
C SER A 106 -2.61 3.49 8.68
N PHE A 107 -1.65 3.14 7.83
CA PHE A 107 -1.76 2.14 6.78
C PHE A 107 -0.55 1.23 6.88
N VAL A 108 -0.76 -0.05 7.14
CA VAL A 108 0.31 -1.05 7.24
C VAL A 108 -0.01 -2.21 6.32
N LEU A 109 0.88 -2.47 5.37
CA LEU A 109 0.82 -3.63 4.49
C LEU A 109 2.10 -4.43 4.68
N THR A 110 1.98 -5.71 5.04
CA THR A 110 3.13 -6.58 5.26
C THR A 110 2.97 -7.91 4.55
N ARG A 111 4.06 -8.43 4.02
CA ARG A 111 4.22 -9.80 3.57
C ARG A 111 5.57 -10.30 4.05
N PRO A 112 5.63 -11.21 5.04
CA PRO A 112 6.90 -11.64 5.63
C PRO A 112 7.70 -12.56 4.73
N ASP A 113 7.05 -13.28 3.80
CA ASP A 113 7.68 -14.16 2.83
C ASP A 113 6.88 -14.20 1.53
N LYS A 114 7.54 -14.61 0.42
CA LYS A 114 6.93 -14.65 -0.92
C LYS A 114 5.74 -15.59 -1.02
N ASP A 115 5.76 -16.69 -0.26
CA ASP A 115 4.72 -17.71 -0.26
C ASP A 115 3.57 -17.41 0.71
N GLN A 116 3.64 -16.28 1.41
CA GLN A 116 2.61 -15.86 2.37
C GLN A 116 1.72 -14.75 1.79
N PRO A 117 0.47 -14.68 2.23
CA PRO A 117 -0.42 -13.60 1.84
C PRO A 117 0.03 -12.26 2.45
N TYR A 118 -0.42 -11.19 1.85
CA TYR A 118 -0.31 -9.86 2.44
C TYR A 118 -1.30 -9.71 3.60
N THR A 119 -0.85 -9.08 4.67
CA THR A 119 -1.70 -8.62 5.75
C THR A 119 -1.81 -7.11 5.65
N LEU A 120 -3.03 -6.60 5.56
CA LEU A 120 -3.37 -5.18 5.52
C LEU A 120 -4.03 -4.79 6.83
N SER A 121 -3.55 -3.71 7.44
CA SER A 121 -4.18 -3.07 8.58
C SER A 121 -4.29 -1.57 8.34
N MET A 122 -5.48 -1.03 8.46
CA MET A 122 -5.75 0.40 8.28
C MET A 122 -6.58 0.94 9.44
N ARG A 123 -6.27 2.18 9.82
CA ARG A 123 -7.05 2.96 10.78
C ARG A 123 -7.17 4.38 10.26
N GLY A 124 -8.32 4.98 10.44
CA GLY A 124 -8.53 6.35 10.00
C GLY A 124 -9.89 6.88 10.38
N THR A 125 -10.20 8.01 9.83
CA THR A 125 -11.46 8.72 10.04
C THR A 125 -12.00 9.23 8.71
N SER A 126 -13.32 9.35 8.63
CA SER A 126 -14.02 10.00 7.53
C SER A 126 -15.18 10.79 8.08
N THR A 127 -15.80 11.64 7.28
CA THR A 127 -17.07 12.26 7.65
C THR A 127 -18.25 11.40 7.19
N PRO A 128 -19.42 11.47 7.84
CA PRO A 128 -20.61 10.76 7.40
C PRO A 128 -20.98 11.11 5.94
N ALA A 129 -20.79 12.37 5.53
CA ALA A 129 -21.12 12.84 4.20
C ALA A 129 -20.17 12.24 3.13
N GLU A 130 -18.88 12.19 3.42
CA GLU A 130 -17.86 11.59 2.53
C GLU A 130 -18.10 10.09 2.37
N LEU A 131 -18.36 9.39 3.48
CA LEU A 131 -18.70 7.96 3.43
C LEU A 131 -19.98 7.71 2.60
N ALA A 132 -21.02 8.53 2.77
CA ALA A 132 -22.25 8.41 2.01
C ALA A 132 -22.01 8.66 0.51
N GLY A 133 -21.17 9.63 0.16
CA GLY A 133 -20.78 9.93 -1.23
C GLY A 133 -20.05 8.77 -1.89
N GLU A 134 -18.98 8.24 -1.26
CA GLU A 134 -18.19 7.14 -1.81
C GLU A 134 -18.99 5.84 -1.94
N LEU A 135 -19.75 5.48 -0.92
CA LEU A 135 -20.57 4.26 -0.94
C LEU A 135 -21.77 4.40 -1.86
N GLY A 136 -22.34 5.60 -1.98
CA GLY A 136 -23.42 5.89 -2.92
C GLY A 136 -22.98 5.71 -4.38
N THR A 137 -21.79 6.13 -4.73
CA THR A 137 -21.21 5.93 -6.06
C THR A 137 -20.85 4.46 -6.32
N ALA A 138 -20.32 3.75 -5.32
CA ALA A 138 -19.91 2.34 -5.44
C ALA A 138 -21.10 1.37 -5.58
N THR A 139 -22.28 1.72 -5.07
CA THR A 139 -23.45 0.82 -4.94
C THR A 139 -24.69 1.27 -5.71
N GLY A 140 -24.55 2.30 -6.53
CA GLY A 140 -25.70 2.85 -7.28
C GLY A 140 -26.81 3.42 -6.39
N GLY A 141 -26.45 3.91 -5.19
CA GLY A 141 -27.37 4.61 -4.29
C GLY A 141 -28.18 3.71 -3.32
N SER A 142 -28.11 2.37 -3.46
CA SER A 142 -28.92 1.45 -2.64
C SER A 142 -28.53 1.40 -1.16
N LEU A 143 -27.30 1.83 -0.79
CA LEU A 143 -26.81 1.84 0.60
C LEU A 143 -26.98 3.19 1.31
N GLY A 144 -27.46 4.22 0.62
CA GLY A 144 -27.69 5.55 1.24
C GLY A 144 -28.59 5.49 2.48
N GLY A 145 -29.57 4.59 2.48
CA GLY A 145 -30.45 4.37 3.64
C GLY A 145 -29.76 3.72 4.85
N LEU A 146 -28.83 2.78 4.61
CA LEU A 146 -28.05 2.14 5.68
C LEU A 146 -27.07 3.13 6.31
N ILE A 147 -26.43 3.97 5.50
CA ILE A 147 -25.48 4.98 5.96
C ILE A 147 -26.21 6.13 6.66
N GLY A 148 -27.36 6.56 6.14
CA GLY A 148 -28.23 7.51 6.80
C GLY A 148 -28.70 7.01 8.17
N GLY A 149 -29.02 5.72 8.29
CA GLY A 149 -29.36 5.06 9.57
C GLY A 149 -28.18 5.00 10.55
N LEU A 150 -26.97 4.69 10.07
CA LEU A 150 -25.76 4.71 10.90
C LEU A 150 -25.39 6.13 11.32
N ALA A 151 -25.49 7.10 10.41
CA ALA A 151 -25.19 8.50 10.72
C ALA A 151 -26.18 9.13 11.70
N SER A 152 -27.46 8.82 11.60
CA SER A 152 -28.49 9.38 12.47
C SER A 152 -28.71 8.61 13.78
N GLY A 153 -28.58 7.27 13.74
CA GLY A 153 -28.90 6.41 14.90
C GLY A 153 -27.72 6.15 15.83
N VAL A 154 -26.53 5.95 15.29
CA VAL A 154 -25.34 5.53 16.07
C VAL A 154 -24.43 6.71 16.40
N LEU A 155 -24.34 7.69 15.51
CA LEU A 155 -23.41 8.81 15.64
C LEU A 155 -24.05 10.07 16.26
N GLY A 156 -25.36 10.03 16.55
CA GLY A 156 -26.05 11.17 17.15
C GLY A 156 -25.87 12.42 16.33
N GLY A 157 -26.48 12.54 15.18
CA GLY A 157 -26.64 13.70 14.27
C GLY A 157 -25.54 14.79 14.14
N ASN A 158 -24.61 14.87 15.06
CA ASN A 158 -23.54 15.88 15.17
C ASN A 158 -22.13 15.31 15.07
N ALA A 159 -21.95 14.02 14.74
CA ALA A 159 -20.62 13.44 14.61
C ALA A 159 -19.89 14.08 13.42
N THR A 160 -18.82 14.80 13.70
CA THR A 160 -17.96 15.43 12.69
C THR A 160 -16.98 14.44 12.07
N SER A 161 -16.70 13.30 12.74
CA SER A 161 -15.81 12.27 12.22
C SER A 161 -16.25 10.87 12.68
N VAL A 162 -16.07 9.89 11.79
CA VAL A 162 -16.40 8.49 11.97
C VAL A 162 -15.10 7.68 11.94
N PRO A 163 -14.74 7.01 13.05
CA PRO A 163 -13.54 6.15 13.05
C PRO A 163 -13.78 4.90 12.20
N LEU A 164 -12.76 4.58 11.40
CA LEU A 164 -12.70 3.44 10.50
C LEU A 164 -11.54 2.54 10.90
N ARG A 165 -11.76 1.23 10.89
CA ARG A 165 -10.69 0.24 11.01
C ARG A 165 -10.94 -0.87 10.00
N LEU A 166 -9.87 -1.32 9.35
CA LEU A 166 -9.91 -2.43 8.41
C LEU A 166 -8.69 -3.31 8.64
N GLU A 167 -8.93 -4.61 8.76
CA GLU A 167 -7.90 -5.65 8.76
C GLU A 167 -8.26 -6.67 7.69
N ALA A 168 -7.31 -7.01 6.83
CA ALA A 168 -7.57 -7.94 5.74
C ALA A 168 -6.33 -8.79 5.44
N THR A 169 -6.60 -9.99 4.93
CA THR A 169 -5.60 -10.85 4.31
C THR A 169 -5.85 -10.83 2.81
N VAL A 170 -4.80 -10.52 2.05
CA VAL A 170 -4.89 -10.36 0.60
C VAL A 170 -3.83 -11.24 -0.05
N THR A 171 -4.25 -12.03 -1.03
CA THR A 171 -3.33 -12.79 -1.90
C THR A 171 -3.19 -12.04 -3.22
N SER A 172 -1.97 -11.97 -3.75
CA SER A 172 -1.76 -11.42 -5.08
C SER A 172 -1.76 -12.55 -6.10
N ARG A 173 -2.55 -12.42 -7.15
CA ARG A 173 -2.49 -13.29 -8.33
C ARG A 173 -2.24 -12.44 -9.57
N ASP A 174 -1.06 -12.62 -10.17
CA ASP A 174 -0.61 -11.84 -11.32
C ASP A 174 -0.68 -10.31 -11.10
N GLY A 175 -0.30 -9.86 -9.89
CA GLY A 175 -0.35 -8.46 -9.48
C GLY A 175 -1.72 -7.94 -9.07
N ARG A 176 -2.78 -8.76 -9.15
CA ARG A 176 -4.14 -8.40 -8.76
C ARG A 176 -4.45 -8.89 -7.35
N PRO A 177 -5.07 -8.06 -6.51
CA PRO A 177 -5.43 -8.46 -5.17
C PRO A 177 -6.65 -9.39 -5.16
N GLU A 178 -6.53 -10.52 -4.46
CA GLU A 178 -7.63 -11.40 -4.11
C GLU A 178 -7.81 -11.36 -2.58
N VAL A 179 -8.99 -11.00 -2.14
CA VAL A 179 -9.31 -10.91 -0.70
C VAL A 179 -9.56 -12.29 -0.14
N GLY A 180 -8.72 -12.71 0.82
CA GLY A 180 -8.90 -13.96 1.56
C GLY A 180 -9.87 -13.79 2.73
N SER A 181 -9.58 -12.84 3.62
CA SER A 181 -10.43 -12.48 4.75
C SER A 181 -10.39 -10.99 4.97
N ALA A 182 -11.50 -10.42 5.41
CA ALA A 182 -11.56 -9.01 5.76
C ALA A 182 -12.46 -8.78 6.95
N ASN A 183 -12.05 -7.89 7.85
CA ASN A 183 -12.81 -7.43 8.99
C ASN A 183 -12.72 -5.91 9.04
N ALA A 184 -13.85 -5.23 8.96
CA ALA A 184 -13.90 -3.79 9.06
C ALA A 184 -14.89 -3.34 10.12
N THR A 185 -14.59 -2.24 10.78
CA THR A 185 -15.49 -1.56 11.70
C THR A 185 -15.64 -0.10 11.31
N VAL A 186 -16.84 0.40 11.42
CA VAL A 186 -17.23 1.80 11.23
C VAL A 186 -17.88 2.27 12.52
N ALA A 187 -17.37 3.30 13.12
CA ALA A 187 -17.81 3.78 14.45
C ALA A 187 -17.78 2.69 15.55
N GLY A 188 -16.85 1.72 15.44
CA GLY A 188 -16.74 0.59 16.36
C GLY A 188 -17.71 -0.57 16.09
N LEU A 189 -18.64 -0.44 15.15
CA LEU A 189 -19.56 -1.50 14.74
C LEU A 189 -19.05 -2.27 13.54
N PRO A 190 -19.30 -3.59 13.44
CA PRO A 190 -18.93 -4.37 12.26
C PRO A 190 -19.54 -3.78 10.99
N ALA A 191 -18.71 -3.58 9.97
CA ALA A 191 -19.15 -3.00 8.70
C ALA A 191 -19.97 -3.98 7.84
N GLY A 192 -19.95 -5.28 8.17
CA GLY A 192 -20.69 -6.31 7.45
C GLY A 192 -20.39 -6.34 5.95
N PRO A 193 -21.40 -6.31 5.07
CA PRO A 193 -21.21 -6.35 3.62
C PRO A 193 -20.41 -5.16 3.07
N LEU A 194 -20.36 -4.03 3.79
CA LEU A 194 -19.58 -2.85 3.39
C LEU A 194 -18.07 -3.10 3.44
N THR A 195 -17.62 -4.07 4.24
CA THR A 195 -16.21 -4.43 4.38
C THR A 195 -15.57 -4.73 3.03
N GLU A 196 -16.21 -5.55 2.21
CA GLU A 196 -15.70 -5.96 0.90
C GLU A 196 -15.65 -4.79 -0.08
N ILE A 197 -16.66 -3.92 -0.06
CA ILE A 197 -16.74 -2.73 -0.92
C ILE A 197 -15.62 -1.75 -0.58
N VAL A 198 -15.44 -1.44 0.70
CA VAL A 198 -14.39 -0.54 1.17
C VAL A 198 -13.01 -1.11 0.83
N LEU A 199 -12.80 -2.40 1.09
CA LEU A 199 -11.52 -3.05 0.83
C LEU A 199 -11.18 -3.06 -0.66
N ARG A 200 -12.11 -3.44 -1.54
CA ARG A 200 -11.90 -3.36 -3.00
C ARG A 200 -11.60 -1.94 -3.44
N SER A 201 -12.35 -0.96 -2.95
CA SER A 201 -12.10 0.45 -3.28
C SER A 201 -10.71 0.94 -2.90
N VAL A 202 -10.14 0.42 -1.80
CA VAL A 202 -8.76 0.72 -1.39
C VAL A 202 -7.75 -0.03 -2.24
N LEU A 203 -7.94 -1.34 -2.44
CA LEU A 203 -6.99 -2.19 -3.16
C LEU A 203 -6.86 -1.84 -4.65
N ASP A 204 -7.95 -1.44 -5.29
CA ASP A 204 -7.96 -1.02 -6.71
C ASP A 204 -7.23 0.32 -6.94
N ARG A 205 -6.88 1.02 -5.86
CA ARG A 205 -6.28 2.36 -5.88
C ARG A 205 -4.86 2.41 -5.29
N LEU A 206 -4.30 1.24 -4.85
CA LEU A 206 -2.90 1.11 -4.43
C LEU A 206 -1.95 1.04 -5.62
#